data_19d7bce5f064455b95104db8dcc4a08e
#
_entry.id   19d7bce5f064455b95104db8dcc4a08e
#
_cell.length_a   1.000
_cell.length_b   1.000
_cell.length_c   1.000
_cell.angle_alpha   90.00
_cell.angle_beta   90.00
_cell.angle_gamma   90.00
#
_symmetry.space_group_name_H-M   'P 1'
#
loop_
_entity.id
_entity.type
_entity.pdbx_description
1 polymer ?
#
loop_
_entity_poly.entity_id
_entity_poly.type
_entity_poly.pdbx_seq_one_letter_code
_entity_poly.pdbx_strand_id
1 'polypeptide(L)'
;LFHFLISVPFKKQYLANIEKGINPLRWYEYAFSSSIMIVLLSVLFGITSIEGLLGVFGINAVMNLLGLLMEKMNPPNRTKTDWTAHFVGWIAGFIPWIIILFYLLNFGDLSLLPWFVLPGLSFYFLVFNLFAFNQILQYARVGKWKDYVYGEKSYVWLSLIGKSTLAWLVFLGIVLN
;
A
#
# COMPACT_ATOMS: atom_id res chain seq x y z
N LEU A 1 14.93 6.85 5.12
CA LEU A 1 14.59 7.59 6.34
C LEU A 1 13.94 6.67 7.38
N PHE A 2 12.77 6.06 7.11
CA PHE A 2 12.03 5.24 8.09
C PHE A 2 12.83 4.05 8.64
N HIS A 3 13.57 3.32 7.80
CA HIS A 3 14.46 2.24 8.27
C HIS A 3 15.52 2.75 9.24
N PHE A 4 16.09 3.93 9.00
CA PHE A 4 17.02 4.55 9.94
C PHE A 4 16.33 4.91 11.25
N LEU A 5 15.13 5.51 11.20
CA LEU A 5 14.36 5.85 12.40
C LEU A 5 14.05 4.62 13.26
N ILE A 6 13.65 3.50 12.62
CA ILE A 6 13.37 2.23 13.31
C ILE A 6 14.66 1.63 13.91
N SER A 7 15.78 1.72 13.20
CA SER A 7 17.03 1.03 13.60
C SER A 7 17.82 1.76 14.68
N VAL A 8 17.66 3.09 14.79
CA VAL A 8 18.48 3.92 15.69
C VAL A 8 17.62 4.61 16.75
N PRO A 9 16.87 5.72 16.50
CA PRO A 9 16.20 6.47 17.56
C PRO A 9 15.00 5.73 18.16
N PHE A 10 14.23 4.99 17.36
CA PHE A 10 12.98 4.36 17.81
C PHE A 10 13.06 2.84 17.99
N LYS A 11 14.26 2.26 18.00
CA LYS A 11 14.45 0.79 18.08
C LYS A 11 13.74 0.17 19.29
N LYS A 12 13.91 0.75 20.48
CA LYS A 12 13.29 0.22 21.71
C LYS A 12 11.75 0.27 21.62
N GLN A 13 11.20 1.40 21.16
CA GLN A 13 9.77 1.58 20.99
C GLN A 13 9.20 0.66 19.91
N TYR A 14 9.92 0.48 18.80
CA TYR A 14 9.56 -0.44 17.72
C TYR A 14 9.44 -1.87 18.25
N LEU A 15 10.47 -2.38 18.95
CA LEU A 15 10.45 -3.74 19.51
C LEU A 15 9.30 -3.93 20.51
N ALA A 16 9.10 -2.98 21.42
CA ALA A 16 7.99 -3.03 22.37
C ALA A 16 6.60 -3.00 21.70
N ASN A 17 6.46 -2.32 20.55
CA ASN A 17 5.22 -2.31 19.79
C ASN A 17 5.01 -3.65 19.05
N ILE A 18 6.06 -4.24 18.46
CA ILE A 18 5.99 -5.56 17.82
C ILE A 18 5.57 -6.64 18.81
N GLU A 19 6.10 -6.63 20.04
CA GLU A 19 5.69 -7.54 21.13
C GLU A 19 4.20 -7.39 21.48
N LYS A 20 3.65 -6.18 21.35
CA LYS A 20 2.21 -5.89 21.55
C LYS A 20 1.35 -6.22 20.32
N GLY A 21 1.94 -6.72 19.23
CA GLY A 21 1.24 -7.02 17.99
C GLY A 21 0.73 -5.79 17.24
N ILE A 22 1.47 -4.68 17.29
CA ILE A 22 1.16 -3.44 16.57
C ILE A 22 2.44 -2.82 15.98
N ASN A 23 2.34 -2.24 14.78
CA ASN A 23 3.45 -1.54 14.15
C ASN A 23 3.03 -0.17 13.57
N PRO A 24 2.85 0.86 14.41
CA PRO A 24 2.43 2.19 13.95
C PRO A 24 3.40 2.83 12.94
N LEU A 25 4.71 2.61 13.11
CA LEU A 25 5.73 3.19 12.24
C LEU A 25 5.61 2.68 10.80
N ARG A 26 5.27 1.40 10.60
CA ARG A 26 4.98 0.85 9.28
C ARG A 26 3.81 1.56 8.61
N TRP A 27 2.72 1.78 9.33
CA TRP A 27 1.52 2.41 8.77
C TRP A 27 1.74 3.88 8.42
N TYR A 28 2.51 4.62 9.23
CA TYR A 28 2.92 5.99 8.89
C TYR A 28 3.86 6.02 7.69
N GLU A 29 4.80 5.09 7.62
CA GLU A 29 5.68 4.94 6.45
C GLU A 29 4.85 4.67 5.19
N TYR A 30 3.90 3.74 5.25
CA TYR A 30 3.05 3.39 4.11
C TYR A 30 2.10 4.54 3.75
N ALA A 31 1.50 5.21 4.72
CA ALA A 31 0.65 6.37 4.47
C ALA A 31 1.37 7.46 3.67
N PHE A 32 2.67 7.62 3.87
CA PHE A 32 3.47 8.57 3.10
C PHE A 32 4.03 7.95 1.81
N SER A 33 4.76 6.84 1.91
CA SER A 33 5.50 6.29 0.76
C SER A 33 4.59 5.72 -0.31
N SER A 34 3.54 4.96 0.05
CA SER A 34 2.61 4.41 -0.94
C SER A 34 1.74 5.50 -1.57
N SER A 35 1.45 6.59 -0.85
CA SER A 35 0.72 7.72 -1.42
C SER A 35 1.54 8.49 -2.46
N ILE A 36 2.85 8.62 -2.25
CA ILE A 36 3.74 9.13 -3.30
C ILE A 36 3.74 8.19 -4.51
N MET A 37 3.81 6.87 -4.27
CA MET A 37 3.85 5.88 -5.35
C MET A 37 2.58 5.91 -6.21
N ILE A 38 1.40 5.99 -5.60
CA ILE A 38 0.13 6.05 -6.35
C ILE A 38 -0.04 7.40 -7.07
N VAL A 39 0.48 8.50 -6.51
CA VAL A 39 0.54 9.81 -7.19
C VAL A 39 1.44 9.74 -8.42
N LEU A 40 2.64 9.17 -8.30
CA LEU A 40 3.53 8.98 -9.45
C LEU A 40 2.85 8.15 -10.55
N LEU A 41 2.17 7.06 -10.16
CA LEU A 41 1.40 6.25 -11.09
C LEU A 41 0.28 7.07 -11.74
N SER A 42 -0.45 7.89 -10.98
CA SER A 42 -1.52 8.77 -11.46
C SER A 42 -1.01 9.76 -12.52
N VAL A 43 0.16 10.36 -12.29
CA VAL A 43 0.81 11.27 -13.25
C VAL A 43 1.16 10.52 -14.54
N LEU A 44 1.69 9.30 -14.46
CA LEU A 44 2.02 8.48 -15.64
C LEU A 44 0.78 8.18 -16.50
N PHE A 45 -0.41 8.12 -15.89
CA PHE A 45 -1.69 7.90 -16.59
C PHE A 45 -2.47 9.19 -16.89
N GLY A 46 -1.80 10.36 -16.84
CA GLY A 46 -2.33 11.62 -17.33
C GLY A 46 -3.10 12.47 -16.32
N ILE A 47 -3.09 12.10 -15.05
CA ILE A 47 -3.67 12.94 -14.01
C ILE A 47 -2.67 14.03 -13.63
N THR A 48 -2.91 15.27 -14.08
CA THR A 48 -1.98 16.39 -13.89
C THR A 48 -2.55 17.49 -12.99
N SER A 49 -3.84 17.45 -12.67
CA SER A 49 -4.45 18.44 -11.78
C SER A 49 -3.96 18.26 -10.34
N ILE A 50 -3.54 19.34 -9.71
CA ILE A 50 -3.04 19.34 -8.33
C ILE A 50 -4.13 18.82 -7.38
N GLU A 51 -5.37 19.22 -7.57
CA GLU A 51 -6.53 18.79 -6.77
C GLU A 51 -6.75 17.29 -6.87
N GLY A 52 -6.65 16.72 -8.08
CA GLY A 52 -6.76 15.28 -8.31
C GLY A 52 -5.63 14.52 -7.62
N LEU A 53 -4.39 14.98 -7.75
CA LEU A 53 -3.22 14.35 -7.12
C LEU A 53 -3.27 14.44 -5.60
N LEU A 54 -3.69 15.58 -5.02
CA LEU A 54 -3.89 15.72 -3.58
C LEU A 54 -5.02 14.81 -3.09
N GLY A 55 -6.11 14.68 -3.84
CA GLY A 55 -7.21 13.76 -3.53
C GLY A 55 -6.76 12.31 -3.49
N VAL A 56 -6.01 11.87 -4.51
CA VAL A 56 -5.43 10.51 -4.61
C VAL A 56 -4.44 10.26 -3.47
N PHE A 57 -3.55 11.21 -3.17
CA PHE A 57 -2.63 11.11 -2.04
C PHE A 57 -3.38 10.96 -0.72
N GLY A 58 -4.35 11.85 -0.46
CA GLY A 58 -5.09 11.89 0.79
C GLY A 58 -5.88 10.62 1.05
N ILE A 59 -6.64 10.14 0.05
CA ILE A 59 -7.45 8.93 0.22
C ILE A 59 -6.59 7.67 0.42
N ASN A 60 -5.44 7.58 -0.27
CA ASN A 60 -4.50 6.49 -0.08
C ASN A 60 -3.81 6.54 1.30
N ALA A 61 -3.48 7.73 1.79
CA ALA A 61 -2.96 7.90 3.15
C ALA A 61 -4.00 7.46 4.19
N VAL A 62 -5.26 7.87 4.04
CA VAL A 62 -6.37 7.44 4.90
C VAL A 62 -6.54 5.92 4.89
N MET A 63 -6.49 5.27 3.73
CA MET A 63 -6.53 3.81 3.63
C MET A 63 -5.45 3.14 4.50
N ASN A 64 -4.21 3.63 4.45
CA ASN A 64 -3.12 3.10 5.27
C ASN A 64 -3.34 3.35 6.77
N LEU A 65 -3.84 4.52 7.14
CA LEU A 65 -4.18 4.83 8.54
C LEU A 65 -5.35 3.98 9.07
N LEU A 66 -6.29 3.58 8.20
CA LEU A 66 -7.32 2.58 8.53
C LEU A 66 -6.69 1.20 8.79
N GLY A 67 -5.58 0.86 8.13
CA GLY A 67 -4.78 -0.32 8.48
C GLY A 67 -4.20 -0.24 9.90
N LEU A 68 -3.71 0.92 10.34
CA LEU A 68 -3.31 1.15 11.73
C LEU A 68 -4.50 1.05 12.70
N LEU A 69 -5.65 1.60 12.31
CA LEU A 69 -6.86 1.52 13.11
C LEU A 69 -7.30 0.05 13.28
N MET A 70 -7.23 -0.75 12.22
CA MET A 70 -7.48 -2.19 12.28
C MET A 70 -6.60 -2.89 13.32
N GLU A 71 -5.30 -2.56 13.40
CA GLU A 71 -4.41 -3.10 14.44
C GLU A 71 -4.84 -2.68 15.85
N LYS A 72 -5.16 -1.39 16.05
CA LYS A 72 -5.57 -0.86 17.35
C LYS A 72 -6.89 -1.44 17.85
N MET A 73 -7.85 -1.67 16.93
CA MET A 73 -9.15 -2.26 17.27
C MET A 73 -9.07 -3.77 17.56
N ASN A 74 -7.99 -4.42 17.13
CA ASN A 74 -7.84 -5.87 17.20
C ASN A 74 -6.57 -6.30 17.97
N PRO A 75 -6.52 -6.08 19.31
CA PRO A 75 -5.37 -6.49 20.12
C PRO A 75 -5.18 -8.02 20.09
N PRO A 76 -3.98 -8.53 20.44
CA PRO A 76 -3.67 -9.97 20.38
C PRO A 76 -4.59 -10.86 21.22
N ASN A 77 -5.14 -10.34 22.32
CA ASN A 77 -6.03 -11.05 23.24
C ASN A 77 -7.52 -10.96 22.87
N ARG A 78 -7.86 -10.42 21.67
CA ARG A 78 -9.26 -10.31 21.21
C ARG A 78 -9.94 -11.67 21.10
N THR A 79 -11.21 -11.72 21.42
CA THR A 79 -12.06 -12.91 21.23
C THR A 79 -12.65 -12.97 19.82
N LYS A 80 -12.96 -11.80 19.23
CA LYS A 80 -13.51 -11.66 17.89
C LYS A 80 -12.78 -10.54 17.14
N THR A 81 -12.55 -10.72 15.86
CA THR A 81 -11.94 -9.69 15.00
C THR A 81 -13.00 -8.71 14.54
N ASP A 82 -12.76 -7.41 14.73
CA ASP A 82 -13.56 -6.34 14.15
C ASP A 82 -12.96 -5.96 12.78
N TRP A 83 -13.69 -6.19 11.71
CA TRP A 83 -13.28 -5.96 10.34
C TRP A 83 -13.66 -4.58 9.79
N THR A 84 -14.32 -3.73 10.59
CA THR A 84 -14.87 -2.44 10.12
C THR A 84 -13.80 -1.57 9.47
N ALA A 85 -12.68 -1.35 10.14
CA ALA A 85 -11.59 -0.54 9.61
C ALA A 85 -10.99 -1.13 8.33
N HIS A 86 -10.93 -2.45 8.21
CA HIS A 86 -10.42 -3.14 7.02
C HIS A 86 -11.33 -2.92 5.81
N PHE A 87 -12.64 -3.10 5.94
CA PHE A 87 -13.59 -2.89 4.83
C PHE A 87 -13.66 -1.43 4.39
N VAL A 88 -13.67 -0.49 5.33
CA VAL A 88 -13.61 0.95 4.99
C VAL A 88 -12.29 1.28 4.29
N GLY A 89 -11.18 0.67 4.73
CA GLY A 89 -9.88 0.78 4.09
C GLY A 89 -9.88 0.27 2.64
N TRP A 90 -10.58 -0.82 2.36
CA TRP A 90 -10.73 -1.33 0.98
C TRP A 90 -11.47 -0.35 0.09
N ILE A 91 -12.59 0.22 0.57
CA ILE A 91 -13.33 1.24 -0.20
C ILE A 91 -12.41 2.42 -0.53
N ALA A 92 -11.69 2.94 0.47
CA ALA A 92 -10.74 4.02 0.26
C ALA A 92 -9.61 3.63 -0.72
N GLY A 93 -9.11 2.40 -0.62
CA GLY A 93 -8.01 1.90 -1.44
C GLY A 93 -8.37 1.69 -2.92
N PHE A 94 -9.63 1.38 -3.23
CA PHE A 94 -10.07 1.23 -4.63
C PHE A 94 -10.25 2.56 -5.36
N ILE A 95 -10.51 3.66 -4.66
CA ILE A 95 -10.78 4.97 -5.29
C ILE A 95 -9.65 5.42 -6.22
N PRO A 96 -8.35 5.41 -5.84
CA PRO A 96 -7.26 5.78 -6.73
C PRO A 96 -7.21 4.94 -8.01
N TRP A 97 -7.50 3.64 -7.91
CA TRP A 97 -7.49 2.71 -9.05
C TRP A 97 -8.65 2.99 -10.01
N ILE A 98 -9.83 3.30 -9.49
CA ILE A 98 -10.98 3.72 -10.29
C ILE A 98 -10.66 5.01 -11.05
N ILE A 99 -10.02 5.98 -10.38
CA ILE A 99 -9.62 7.24 -11.01
C ILE A 99 -8.58 6.99 -12.12
N ILE A 100 -7.54 6.21 -11.86
CA ILE A 100 -6.50 5.86 -12.86
C ILE A 100 -7.14 5.15 -14.06
N LEU A 101 -8.00 4.17 -13.81
CA LEU A 101 -8.71 3.43 -14.88
C LEU A 101 -9.62 4.37 -15.69
N PHE A 102 -10.34 5.27 -15.02
CA PHE A 102 -11.18 6.26 -15.69
C PHE A 102 -10.35 7.14 -16.63
N TYR A 103 -9.20 7.65 -16.18
CA TYR A 103 -8.32 8.45 -17.01
C TYR A 103 -7.76 7.66 -18.18
N LEU A 104 -7.30 6.44 -17.93
CA LEU A 104 -6.76 5.55 -18.96
C LEU A 104 -7.79 5.28 -20.08
N LEU A 105 -9.05 5.04 -19.72
CA LEU A 105 -10.10 4.70 -20.69
C LEU A 105 -10.68 5.90 -21.44
N ASN A 106 -10.67 7.10 -20.84
CA ASN A 106 -11.33 8.27 -21.44
C ASN A 106 -10.35 9.26 -22.08
N PHE A 107 -9.12 9.31 -21.64
CA PHE A 107 -8.13 10.29 -22.09
C PHE A 107 -6.84 9.66 -22.61
N GLY A 108 -6.65 8.35 -22.36
CA GLY A 108 -5.50 7.59 -22.87
C GLY A 108 -5.78 7.03 -24.27
N ASP A 109 -4.78 7.09 -25.13
CA ASP A 109 -4.79 6.29 -26.37
C ASP A 109 -4.06 4.96 -26.08
N LEU A 110 -4.84 3.90 -25.91
CA LEU A 110 -4.31 2.58 -25.59
C LEU A 110 -3.38 2.02 -26.68
N SER A 111 -3.52 2.50 -27.93
CA SER A 111 -2.70 2.07 -29.05
C SER A 111 -1.27 2.64 -28.99
N LEU A 112 -1.08 3.75 -28.29
CA LEU A 112 0.20 4.42 -28.10
C LEU A 112 0.96 3.92 -26.86
N LEU A 113 0.30 3.10 -26.01
CA LEU A 113 0.95 2.62 -24.80
C LEU A 113 2.01 1.54 -25.14
N PRO A 114 3.23 1.66 -24.60
CA PRO A 114 4.20 0.57 -24.65
C PRO A 114 3.64 -0.73 -24.10
N TRP A 115 3.96 -1.84 -24.72
CA TRP A 115 3.42 -3.17 -24.39
C TRP A 115 3.52 -3.58 -22.91
N PHE A 116 4.53 -3.07 -22.19
CA PHE A 116 4.78 -3.41 -20.78
C PHE A 116 3.90 -2.63 -19.79
N VAL A 117 3.24 -1.54 -20.22
CA VAL A 117 2.50 -0.64 -19.32
C VAL A 117 1.28 -1.31 -18.72
N LEU A 118 0.43 -1.92 -19.53
CA LEU A 118 -0.78 -2.59 -19.03
C LEU A 118 -0.47 -3.83 -18.17
N PRO A 119 0.45 -4.75 -18.57
CA PRO A 119 0.89 -5.82 -17.68
C PRO A 119 1.50 -5.31 -16.38
N GLY A 120 2.32 -4.26 -16.44
CA GLY A 120 2.93 -3.65 -15.26
C GLY A 120 1.91 -3.04 -14.31
N LEU A 121 0.92 -2.30 -14.83
CA LEU A 121 -0.18 -1.75 -14.05
C LEU A 121 -0.99 -2.86 -13.37
N SER A 122 -1.32 -3.92 -14.11
CA SER A 122 -2.07 -5.06 -13.60
C SER A 122 -1.30 -5.78 -12.48
N PHE A 123 0.00 -6.01 -12.68
CA PHE A 123 0.85 -6.61 -11.66
C PHE A 123 0.97 -5.70 -10.42
N TYR A 124 1.11 -4.39 -10.61
CA TYR A 124 1.18 -3.45 -9.51
C TYR A 124 -0.13 -3.39 -8.72
N PHE A 125 -1.28 -3.41 -9.40
CA PHE A 125 -2.59 -3.55 -8.77
C PHE A 125 -2.71 -4.84 -7.94
N LEU A 126 -2.23 -5.97 -8.48
CA LEU A 126 -2.20 -7.23 -7.74
C LEU A 126 -1.36 -7.12 -6.46
N VAL A 127 -0.12 -6.62 -6.56
CA VAL A 127 0.78 -6.45 -5.42
C VAL A 127 0.14 -5.54 -4.37
N PHE A 128 -0.50 -4.44 -4.78
CA PHE A 128 -1.21 -3.54 -3.89
C PHE A 128 -2.31 -4.26 -3.09
N ASN A 129 -3.11 -5.10 -3.75
CA ASN A 129 -4.16 -5.87 -3.06
C ASN A 129 -3.59 -6.95 -2.12
N LEU A 130 -2.41 -7.51 -2.41
CA LEU A 130 -1.76 -8.48 -1.52
C LEU A 130 -1.46 -7.93 -0.13
N PHE A 131 -1.29 -6.60 0.05
CA PHE A 131 -1.19 -5.99 1.37
C PHE A 131 -2.47 -6.17 2.19
N ALA A 132 -3.62 -5.95 1.58
CA ALA A 132 -4.92 -6.16 2.23
C ALA A 132 -5.17 -7.64 2.54
N PHE A 133 -4.83 -8.54 1.60
CA PHE A 133 -4.90 -9.98 1.84
C PHE A 133 -3.96 -10.44 2.95
N ASN A 134 -2.74 -9.93 3.03
CA ASN A 134 -1.82 -10.21 4.14
C ASN A 134 -2.45 -9.81 5.49
N GLN A 135 -3.12 -8.66 5.55
CA GLN A 135 -3.85 -8.26 6.75
C GLN A 135 -4.99 -9.23 7.09
N ILE A 136 -5.77 -9.67 6.11
CA ILE A 136 -6.82 -10.67 6.32
C ILE A 136 -6.22 -11.95 6.94
N LEU A 137 -5.18 -12.51 6.34
CA LEU A 137 -4.54 -13.73 6.81
C LEU A 137 -4.01 -13.58 8.24
N GLN A 138 -3.42 -12.42 8.57
CA GLN A 138 -2.88 -12.10 9.90
C GLN A 138 -4.00 -12.01 10.95
N TYR A 139 -5.09 -11.31 10.65
CA TYR A 139 -6.18 -11.11 11.61
C TYR A 139 -7.16 -12.28 11.68
N ALA A 140 -7.29 -13.07 10.61
CA ALA A 140 -7.97 -14.36 10.61
C ALA A 140 -7.10 -15.49 11.19
N ARG A 141 -5.83 -15.22 11.53
CA ARG A 141 -4.88 -16.18 12.12
C ARG A 141 -4.73 -17.47 11.31
N VAL A 142 -4.59 -17.35 9.99
CA VAL A 142 -4.49 -18.49 9.08
C VAL A 142 -3.05 -19.03 9.03
N GLY A 143 -2.86 -20.31 9.32
CA GLY A 143 -1.56 -21.00 9.17
C GLY A 143 -0.41 -20.29 9.88
N LYS A 144 0.64 -19.91 9.14
CA LYS A 144 1.83 -19.21 9.66
C LYS A 144 1.53 -17.76 10.11
N TRP A 145 0.46 -17.13 9.60
CA TRP A 145 0.04 -15.77 9.98
C TRP A 145 -0.55 -15.68 11.39
N LYS A 146 -0.66 -16.79 12.14
CA LYS A 146 -0.90 -16.78 13.58
C LYS A 146 0.22 -16.06 14.33
N ASP A 147 1.44 -16.14 13.82
CA ASP A 147 2.59 -15.35 14.30
C ASP A 147 2.53 -13.96 13.66
N TYR A 148 2.43 -12.93 14.51
CA TYR A 148 2.41 -11.54 14.09
C TYR A 148 3.67 -11.16 13.29
N VAL A 149 4.84 -11.64 13.73
CA VAL A 149 6.13 -11.36 13.08
C VAL A 149 6.19 -11.94 11.67
N TYR A 150 5.54 -13.08 11.41
CA TYR A 150 5.45 -13.64 10.07
C TYR A 150 4.67 -12.71 9.12
N GLY A 151 3.52 -12.17 9.57
CA GLY A 151 2.77 -11.17 8.83
C GLY A 151 3.57 -9.89 8.55
N GLU A 152 4.34 -9.43 9.56
CA GLU A 152 5.24 -8.28 9.42
C GLU A 152 6.32 -8.50 8.34
N LYS A 153 6.96 -9.67 8.33
CA LYS A 153 7.93 -10.03 7.28
C LYS A 153 7.29 -10.03 5.89
N SER A 154 6.05 -10.51 5.77
CA SER A 154 5.31 -10.49 4.51
C SER A 154 5.08 -9.07 4.01
N TYR A 155 4.74 -8.12 4.88
CA TYR A 155 4.63 -6.70 4.50
C TYR A 155 5.96 -6.12 3.99
N VAL A 156 7.10 -6.48 4.59
CA VAL A 156 8.43 -6.03 4.14
C VAL A 156 8.70 -6.52 2.72
N TRP A 157 8.45 -7.80 2.43
CA TRP A 157 8.60 -8.37 1.09
C TRP A 157 7.69 -7.73 0.07
N LEU A 158 6.40 -7.56 0.38
CA LEU A 158 5.44 -6.89 -0.49
C LEU A 158 5.85 -5.45 -0.78
N SER A 159 6.34 -4.73 0.23
CA SER A 159 6.85 -3.35 0.06
C SER A 159 8.06 -3.29 -0.86
N LEU A 160 9.00 -4.22 -0.73
CA LEU A 160 10.17 -4.32 -1.61
C LEU A 160 9.77 -4.61 -3.05
N ILE A 161 8.89 -5.59 -3.25
CA ILE A 161 8.38 -5.96 -4.59
C ILE A 161 7.64 -4.77 -5.21
N GLY A 162 6.71 -4.14 -4.50
CA GLY A 162 5.93 -3.02 -5.02
C GLY A 162 6.80 -1.82 -5.39
N LYS A 163 7.73 -1.42 -4.52
CA LYS A 163 8.66 -0.31 -4.79
C LYS A 163 9.58 -0.61 -5.97
N SER A 164 10.10 -1.83 -6.06
CA SER A 164 10.95 -2.26 -7.19
C SER A 164 10.16 -2.28 -8.50
N THR A 165 8.94 -2.80 -8.50
CA THR A 165 8.08 -2.83 -9.69
C THR A 165 7.82 -1.43 -10.22
N LEU A 166 7.44 -0.48 -9.34
CA LEU A 166 7.21 0.90 -9.77
C LEU A 166 8.49 1.54 -10.34
N ALA A 167 9.63 1.34 -9.66
CA ALA A 167 10.90 1.87 -10.13
C ALA A 167 11.25 1.36 -11.54
N TRP A 168 11.05 0.07 -11.80
CA TRP A 168 11.28 -0.52 -13.13
C TRP A 168 10.27 -0.02 -14.16
N LEU A 169 8.99 0.16 -13.83
CA LEU A 169 8.00 0.72 -14.75
C LEU A 169 8.36 2.14 -15.18
N VAL A 170 8.76 2.99 -14.22
CA VAL A 170 9.20 4.36 -14.53
C VAL A 170 10.49 4.35 -15.37
N PHE A 171 11.47 3.53 -15.00
CA PHE A 171 12.72 3.41 -15.74
C PHE A 171 12.50 2.96 -17.18
N LEU A 172 11.71 1.90 -17.40
CA LEU A 172 11.39 1.43 -18.74
C LEU A 172 10.61 2.48 -19.55
N GLY A 173 9.71 3.22 -18.91
CA GLY A 173 9.00 4.33 -19.54
C GLY A 173 9.92 5.45 -20.03
N ILE A 174 11.04 5.70 -19.34
CA ILE A 174 12.02 6.71 -19.73
C ILE A 174 12.96 6.19 -20.83
N VAL A 175 13.38 4.93 -20.76
CA VAL A 175 14.41 4.36 -21.65
C VAL A 175 13.85 3.89 -22.99
N LEU A 176 12.58 3.46 -23.02
CA LEU A 176 11.95 2.89 -24.21
C LEU A 176 11.04 3.88 -24.98
N ASN A 177 10.87 5.11 -24.48
CA ASN A 177 10.29 6.24 -25.19
C ASN A 177 11.36 7.23 -25.63
#